data_caa840d5c7dd20ff814c4ffd6b4b0d06
#
_entry.id   caa840d5c7dd20ff814c4ffd6b4b0d06
#
_cell.length_a   1.000
_cell.length_b   1.000
_cell.length_c   1.000
_cell.angle_alpha   90.00
_cell.angle_beta   90.00
_cell.angle_gamma   90.00
#
_symmetry.space_group_name_H-M   'P 1'
#
loop_
_entity.id
_entity.type
_entity.pdbx_description
1 polymer ?
#
loop_
_entity_poly.entity_id
_entity_poly.type
_entity_poly.pdbx_seq_one_letter_code
_entity_poly.pdbx_strand_id
1 'polypeptide(L)'
;MTTTLNADPAELAKFSELAHRWWDLDSEFRPLHQINPLRLDWIDKLSPISGLRALDVGCGGGILADSMARKGAHVVGIDLSTKALKVAQLHALEAQTPNVAYREVSAEALAAEAPGAFDVVTCMEMLEHVPDPASVVQACATLVKPDEWMFFSTINRSAKAFLYAIVDAEYLLKMLPQGTHEYAKMIRPSELAAYCRRAGLDLQQTRGLEYNPLTQRYSLSADTGVNYMFAAQRPA
;
A
#
# COMPACT_ATOMS: atom_id res chain seq x y z
N MET A 1 -9.53 -27.49 -6.67
CA MET A 1 -8.29 -27.21 -5.91
C MET A 1 -8.62 -26.03 -5.00
N THR A 2 -8.64 -26.23 -3.69
CA THR A 2 -8.79 -25.14 -2.72
C THR A 2 -7.52 -24.29 -2.78
N THR A 3 -7.58 -23.16 -3.44
CA THR A 3 -6.49 -22.16 -3.42
C THR A 3 -6.34 -21.69 -1.98
N THR A 4 -5.21 -21.99 -1.34
CA THR A 4 -4.90 -21.47 -0.01
C THR A 4 -4.84 -19.95 -0.12
N LEU A 5 -5.55 -19.26 0.78
CA LEU A 5 -5.56 -17.79 0.80
C LEU A 5 -4.13 -17.27 1.04
N ASN A 6 -3.67 -16.34 0.21
CA ASN A 6 -2.35 -15.70 0.34
C ASN A 6 -2.38 -14.64 1.45
N ALA A 7 -2.51 -15.09 2.68
CA ALA A 7 -2.59 -14.25 3.87
C ALA A 7 -1.92 -14.92 5.06
N ASP A 8 -1.21 -14.12 5.87
CA ASP A 8 -0.69 -14.55 7.16
C ASP A 8 -1.75 -14.27 8.24
N PRO A 9 -2.33 -15.31 8.90
CA PRO A 9 -3.36 -15.10 9.91
C PRO A 9 -2.89 -14.25 11.11
N ALA A 10 -1.60 -14.30 11.45
CA ALA A 10 -1.06 -13.51 12.55
C ALA A 10 -0.99 -12.01 12.19
N GLU A 11 -0.57 -11.70 10.96
CA GLU A 11 -0.59 -10.31 10.45
C GLU A 11 -2.02 -9.78 10.37
N LEU A 12 -2.98 -10.56 9.83
CA LEU A 12 -4.39 -10.15 9.80
C LEU A 12 -4.96 -9.91 11.20
N ALA A 13 -4.63 -10.75 12.18
CA ALA A 13 -5.09 -10.56 13.56
C ALA A 13 -4.52 -9.27 14.15
N LYS A 14 -3.23 -9.01 13.98
CA LYS A 14 -2.54 -7.81 14.44
C LYS A 14 -3.18 -6.52 13.91
N PHE A 15 -3.36 -6.40 12.59
CA PHE A 15 -4.01 -5.22 12.00
C PHE A 15 -5.49 -5.11 12.38
N SER A 16 -6.16 -6.25 12.56
CA SER A 16 -7.56 -6.26 13.01
C SER A 16 -7.73 -5.77 14.45
N GLU A 17 -6.78 -6.04 15.34
CA GLU A 17 -6.79 -5.55 16.73
C GLU A 17 -6.57 -4.03 16.79
N LEU A 18 -5.69 -3.51 15.95
CA LEU A 18 -5.36 -2.09 15.88
C LEU A 18 -6.35 -1.27 15.03
N ALA A 19 -7.32 -1.91 14.37
CA ALA A 19 -8.18 -1.25 13.39
C ALA A 19 -8.90 0.00 13.92
N HIS A 20 -9.32 0.00 15.17
CA HIS A 20 -10.03 1.13 15.79
C HIS A 20 -9.19 2.41 15.94
N ARG A 21 -7.86 2.31 15.79
CA ARG A 21 -6.91 3.43 15.89
C ARG A 21 -6.45 3.97 14.53
N TRP A 22 -6.98 3.44 13.43
CA TRP A 22 -6.47 3.76 12.07
C TRP A 22 -6.49 5.25 11.76
N TRP A 23 -7.50 5.97 12.24
CA TRP A 23 -7.66 7.41 12.03
C TRP A 23 -7.23 8.29 13.21
N ASP A 24 -6.68 7.69 14.25
CA ASP A 24 -6.03 8.40 15.35
C ASP A 24 -4.63 8.86 14.91
N LEU A 25 -4.44 10.16 14.75
CA LEU A 25 -3.18 10.77 14.27
C LEU A 25 -2.02 10.65 15.28
N ASP A 26 -2.28 10.23 16.51
CA ASP A 26 -1.27 9.98 17.55
C ASP A 26 -1.01 8.48 17.74
N SER A 27 -1.63 7.63 16.89
CA SER A 27 -1.46 6.18 16.91
C SER A 27 -0.22 5.71 16.14
N GLU A 28 -0.02 4.39 16.14
CA GLU A 28 0.98 3.69 15.33
C GLU A 28 0.80 3.91 13.82
N PHE A 29 -0.38 4.34 13.37
CA PHE A 29 -0.67 4.68 11.97
C PHE A 29 -0.30 6.12 11.59
N ARG A 30 0.17 6.94 12.53
CA ARG A 30 0.63 8.31 12.27
C ARG A 30 1.60 8.42 11.07
N PRO A 31 2.60 7.52 10.91
CA PRO A 31 3.49 7.58 9.74
C PRO A 31 2.73 7.47 8.42
N LEU A 32 1.70 6.62 8.34
CA LEU A 32 0.89 6.47 7.13
C LEU A 32 0.16 7.77 6.77
N HIS A 33 -0.39 8.49 7.76
CA HIS A 33 -1.01 9.79 7.54
C HIS A 33 -0.01 10.84 7.06
N GLN A 34 1.23 10.83 7.60
CA GLN A 34 2.26 11.79 7.23
C GLN A 34 2.82 11.56 5.80
N ILE A 35 2.91 10.31 5.37
CA ILE A 35 3.42 9.98 4.02
C ILE A 35 2.33 10.02 2.95
N ASN A 36 1.06 9.89 3.32
CA ASN A 36 -0.05 9.81 2.38
C ASN A 36 -0.15 10.99 1.39
N PRO A 37 0.02 12.26 1.79
CA PRO A 37 0.04 13.37 0.85
C PRO A 37 1.14 13.26 -0.21
N LEU A 38 2.34 12.79 0.18
CA LEU A 38 3.45 12.61 -0.74
C LEU A 38 3.18 11.51 -1.77
N ARG A 39 2.56 10.40 -1.32
CA ARG A 39 2.13 9.30 -2.20
C ARG A 39 1.07 9.77 -3.19
N LEU A 40 0.02 10.40 -2.69
CA LEU A 40 -1.09 10.88 -3.50
C LEU A 40 -0.63 11.89 -4.55
N ASP A 41 0.21 12.85 -4.19
CA ASP A 41 0.73 13.84 -5.11
C ASP A 41 1.65 13.23 -6.18
N TRP A 42 2.42 12.21 -5.81
CA TRP A 42 3.27 11.50 -6.77
C TRP A 42 2.45 10.65 -7.74
N ILE A 43 1.43 9.94 -7.25
CA ILE A 43 0.48 9.17 -8.06
C ILE A 43 -0.21 10.11 -9.06
N ASP A 44 -0.81 11.19 -8.57
CA ASP A 44 -1.57 12.14 -9.37
C ASP A 44 -0.72 12.89 -10.43
N LYS A 45 0.58 13.07 -10.16
CA LYS A 45 1.53 13.62 -11.14
C LYS A 45 1.79 12.70 -12.31
N LEU A 46 1.83 11.37 -12.07
CA LEU A 46 2.12 10.37 -13.09
C LEU A 46 0.85 9.93 -13.83
N SER A 47 -0.23 9.84 -13.10
CA SER A 47 -1.56 9.48 -13.59
C SER A 47 -2.59 10.39 -12.92
N PRO A 48 -3.03 11.48 -13.57
CA PRO A 48 -4.07 12.36 -13.03
C PRO A 48 -5.35 11.57 -12.75
N ILE A 49 -5.65 11.33 -11.45
CA ILE A 49 -6.63 10.33 -11.02
C ILE A 49 -8.08 10.78 -11.06
N SER A 50 -8.35 12.07 -11.24
CA SER A 50 -9.73 12.60 -11.26
C SER A 50 -10.56 11.96 -12.39
N GLY A 51 -11.71 11.38 -12.03
CA GLY A 51 -12.59 10.66 -12.95
C GLY A 51 -12.19 9.23 -13.27
N LEU A 52 -10.98 8.78 -12.86
CA LEU A 52 -10.49 7.44 -13.10
C LEU A 52 -11.07 6.42 -12.12
N ARG A 53 -11.12 5.15 -12.53
CA ARG A 53 -11.41 4.02 -11.65
C ARG A 53 -10.11 3.55 -11.00
N ALA A 54 -9.99 3.76 -9.69
CA ALA A 54 -8.81 3.38 -8.91
C ALA A 54 -9.12 2.18 -8.01
N LEU A 55 -8.11 1.32 -7.83
CA LEU A 55 -8.13 0.21 -6.86
C LEU A 55 -7.02 0.44 -5.84
N ASP A 56 -7.35 0.31 -4.55
CA ASP A 56 -6.38 0.31 -3.46
C ASP A 56 -6.33 -1.09 -2.82
N VAL A 57 -5.24 -1.82 -3.05
CA VAL A 57 -5.03 -3.20 -2.59
C VAL A 57 -4.33 -3.19 -1.24
N GLY A 58 -4.93 -3.86 -0.24
CA GLY A 58 -4.49 -3.78 1.15
C GLY A 58 -4.80 -2.41 1.73
N CYS A 59 -6.00 -1.88 1.47
CA CYS A 59 -6.37 -0.49 1.80
C CYS A 59 -6.45 -0.22 3.32
N GLY A 60 -6.46 -1.25 4.16
CA GLY A 60 -6.60 -1.13 5.62
C GLY A 60 -7.80 -0.28 6.02
N GLY A 61 -7.58 0.73 6.85
CA GLY A 61 -8.61 1.70 7.27
C GLY A 61 -8.91 2.80 6.25
N GLY A 62 -8.40 2.70 5.01
CA GLY A 62 -8.84 3.51 3.88
C GLY A 62 -8.15 4.87 3.70
N ILE A 63 -6.99 5.12 4.31
CA ILE A 63 -6.31 6.45 4.26
C ILE A 63 -6.04 6.90 2.82
N LEU A 64 -5.44 6.05 1.99
CA LEU A 64 -5.15 6.40 0.59
C LEU A 64 -6.41 6.37 -0.27
N ALA A 65 -7.26 5.35 -0.09
CA ALA A 65 -8.53 5.22 -0.81
C ALA A 65 -9.43 6.46 -0.61
N ASP A 66 -9.60 6.93 0.64
CA ASP A 66 -10.32 8.17 0.95
C ASP A 66 -9.73 9.37 0.24
N SER A 67 -8.41 9.51 0.30
CA SER A 67 -7.71 10.65 -0.31
C SER A 67 -7.79 10.66 -1.84
N MET A 68 -7.71 9.49 -2.49
CA MET A 68 -7.92 9.37 -3.94
C MET A 68 -9.37 9.73 -4.33
N ALA A 69 -10.34 9.26 -3.53
CA ALA A 69 -11.75 9.57 -3.78
C ALA A 69 -12.05 11.08 -3.64
N ARG A 70 -11.49 11.74 -2.62
CA ARG A 70 -11.58 13.21 -2.46
C ARG A 70 -10.91 13.97 -3.59
N LYS A 71 -9.94 13.38 -4.25
CA LYS A 71 -9.31 13.93 -5.47
C LYS A 71 -10.13 13.70 -6.74
N GLY A 72 -11.28 13.03 -6.63
CA GLY A 72 -12.25 12.84 -7.71
C GLY A 72 -12.16 11.48 -8.40
N ALA A 73 -11.37 10.52 -7.90
CA ALA A 73 -11.36 9.15 -8.41
C ALA A 73 -12.61 8.37 -7.97
N HIS A 74 -12.97 7.34 -8.74
CA HIS A 74 -13.93 6.31 -8.33
C HIS A 74 -13.15 5.13 -7.74
N VAL A 75 -13.12 5.03 -6.41
CA VAL A 75 -12.19 4.15 -5.70
C VAL A 75 -12.88 2.88 -5.19
N VAL A 76 -12.23 1.75 -5.40
CA VAL A 76 -12.51 0.50 -4.67
C VAL A 76 -11.30 0.21 -3.78
N GLY A 77 -11.52 0.13 -2.47
CA GLY A 77 -10.53 -0.36 -1.51
C GLY A 77 -10.79 -1.84 -1.21
N ILE A 78 -9.76 -2.68 -1.24
CA ILE A 78 -9.86 -4.08 -0.84
C ILE A 78 -8.89 -4.43 0.28
N ASP A 79 -9.36 -5.24 1.21
CA ASP A 79 -8.56 -5.78 2.32
C ASP A 79 -9.16 -7.12 2.78
N LEU A 80 -8.41 -7.90 3.54
CA LEU A 80 -8.90 -9.14 4.17
C LEU A 80 -9.32 -8.94 5.63
N SER A 81 -8.99 -7.78 6.22
CA SER A 81 -9.40 -7.43 7.59
C SER A 81 -10.79 -6.80 7.58
N THR A 82 -11.81 -7.59 7.90
CA THR A 82 -13.21 -7.09 8.09
C THR A 82 -13.28 -5.89 9.03
N LYS A 83 -12.44 -5.88 10.10
CA LYS A 83 -12.44 -4.78 11.08
C LYS A 83 -11.86 -3.49 10.49
N ALA A 84 -10.76 -3.58 9.73
CA ALA A 84 -10.18 -2.43 9.07
C ALA A 84 -11.14 -1.84 8.03
N LEU A 85 -11.79 -2.69 7.23
CA LEU A 85 -12.79 -2.25 6.26
C LEU A 85 -14.02 -1.57 6.90
N LYS A 86 -14.47 -2.06 8.08
CA LYS A 86 -15.55 -1.38 8.82
C LYS A 86 -15.13 0.02 9.27
N VAL A 87 -13.89 0.19 9.72
CA VAL A 87 -13.36 1.50 10.08
C VAL A 87 -13.27 2.41 8.86
N ALA A 88 -12.79 1.90 7.73
CA ALA A 88 -12.75 2.64 6.47
C ALA A 88 -14.14 3.09 6.00
N GLN A 89 -15.14 2.19 6.06
CA GLN A 89 -16.53 2.48 5.72
C GLN A 89 -17.14 3.54 6.64
N LEU A 90 -16.93 3.42 7.96
CA LEU A 90 -17.43 4.38 8.94
C LEU A 90 -16.81 5.76 8.73
N HIS A 91 -15.49 5.82 8.56
CA HIS A 91 -14.80 7.08 8.26
C HIS A 91 -15.33 7.74 6.98
N ALA A 92 -15.47 6.98 5.90
CA ALA A 92 -15.98 7.50 4.65
C ALA A 92 -17.40 8.05 4.78
N LEU A 93 -18.24 7.41 5.59
CA LEU A 93 -19.60 7.87 5.88
C LEU A 93 -19.59 9.18 6.69
N GLU A 94 -18.84 9.23 7.80
CA GLU A 94 -18.72 10.39 8.68
C GLU A 94 -18.11 11.61 7.96
N ALA A 95 -17.08 11.35 7.17
CA ALA A 95 -16.37 12.36 6.40
C ALA A 95 -17.06 12.73 5.08
N GLN A 96 -18.18 12.08 4.76
CA GLN A 96 -18.93 12.24 3.51
C GLN A 96 -18.06 12.11 2.26
N THR A 97 -17.12 11.15 2.27
CA THR A 97 -16.21 10.92 1.15
C THR A 97 -16.98 10.35 -0.05
N PRO A 98 -16.95 11.01 -1.21
CA PRO A 98 -17.67 10.56 -2.38
C PRO A 98 -16.97 9.38 -3.07
N ASN A 99 -17.69 8.61 -3.87
CA ASN A 99 -17.14 7.68 -4.86
C ASN A 99 -16.12 6.66 -4.31
N VAL A 100 -16.24 6.24 -3.05
CA VAL A 100 -15.44 5.18 -2.46
C VAL A 100 -16.29 4.01 -2.02
N ALA A 101 -15.85 2.78 -2.32
CA ALA A 101 -16.44 1.53 -1.85
C ALA A 101 -15.35 0.61 -1.31
N TYR A 102 -15.71 -0.22 -0.32
CA TYR A 102 -14.78 -1.17 0.30
C TYR A 102 -15.31 -2.59 0.21
N ARG A 103 -14.42 -3.56 -0.12
CA ARG A 103 -14.75 -4.98 -0.28
C ARG A 103 -13.76 -5.87 0.46
N GLU A 104 -14.30 -6.89 1.15
CA GLU A 104 -13.50 -7.96 1.75
C GLU A 104 -13.22 -9.03 0.68
N VAL A 105 -12.07 -8.92 0.02
CA VAL A 105 -11.65 -9.82 -1.06
C VAL A 105 -10.13 -9.74 -1.23
N SER A 106 -9.47 -10.85 -1.58
CA SER A 106 -8.05 -10.82 -1.94
C SER A 106 -7.83 -10.25 -3.34
N ALA A 107 -6.61 -9.76 -3.60
CA ALA A 107 -6.22 -9.27 -4.92
C ALA A 107 -6.37 -10.36 -6.00
N GLU A 108 -5.99 -11.60 -5.68
CA GLU A 108 -6.06 -12.74 -6.59
C GLU A 108 -7.51 -13.10 -6.94
N ALA A 109 -8.40 -13.09 -5.94
CA ALA A 109 -9.81 -13.37 -6.19
C ALA A 109 -10.46 -12.26 -7.04
N LEU A 110 -10.18 -10.99 -6.74
CA LEU A 110 -10.67 -9.87 -7.54
C LEU A 110 -10.10 -9.89 -8.96
N ALA A 111 -8.83 -10.30 -9.14
CA ALA A 111 -8.22 -10.44 -10.46
C ALA A 111 -8.91 -11.49 -11.35
N ALA A 112 -9.45 -12.54 -10.73
CA ALA A 112 -10.26 -13.53 -11.44
C ALA A 112 -11.68 -13.01 -11.80
N GLU A 113 -12.24 -12.10 -10.97
CA GLU A 113 -13.57 -11.52 -11.20
C GLU A 113 -13.55 -10.38 -12.24
N ALA A 114 -12.52 -9.51 -12.21
CA ALA A 114 -12.54 -8.23 -12.91
C ALA A 114 -11.19 -7.87 -13.54
N PRO A 115 -10.63 -8.71 -14.45
CA PRO A 115 -9.37 -8.41 -15.12
C PRO A 115 -9.49 -7.14 -15.97
N GLY A 116 -8.46 -6.28 -15.91
CA GLY A 116 -8.40 -5.03 -16.68
C GLY A 116 -9.51 -4.03 -16.33
N ALA A 117 -9.97 -4.01 -15.09
CA ALA A 117 -11.10 -3.17 -14.69
C ALA A 117 -10.71 -1.77 -14.20
N PHE A 118 -9.44 -1.53 -13.90
CA PHE A 118 -8.99 -0.31 -13.23
C PHE A 118 -7.98 0.48 -14.06
N ASP A 119 -8.12 1.80 -14.03
CA ASP A 119 -7.21 2.75 -14.67
C ASP A 119 -5.95 2.97 -13.80
N VAL A 120 -6.08 2.87 -12.48
CA VAL A 120 -4.98 2.99 -11.52
C VAL A 120 -5.11 1.90 -10.46
N VAL A 121 -4.00 1.23 -10.16
CA VAL A 121 -3.93 0.26 -9.04
C VAL A 121 -2.82 0.68 -8.08
N THR A 122 -3.13 0.76 -6.80
CA THR A 122 -2.18 1.01 -5.71
C THR A 122 -2.09 -0.21 -4.80
N CYS A 123 -0.88 -0.51 -4.29
CA CYS A 123 -0.62 -1.53 -3.28
C CYS A 123 0.52 -1.01 -2.40
N MET A 124 0.16 -0.33 -1.31
CA MET A 124 1.08 0.44 -0.49
C MET A 124 1.27 -0.17 0.90
N GLU A 125 2.53 -0.43 1.30
CA GLU A 125 2.90 -1.02 2.60
C GLU A 125 2.10 -2.31 2.92
N MET A 126 1.97 -3.20 1.96
CA MET A 126 1.19 -4.44 2.10
C MET A 126 1.98 -5.69 1.72
N LEU A 127 2.89 -5.57 0.75
CA LEU A 127 3.59 -6.73 0.18
C LEU A 127 4.47 -7.48 1.19
N GLU A 128 5.00 -6.80 2.20
CA GLU A 128 5.78 -7.36 3.30
C GLU A 128 4.95 -8.17 4.31
N HIS A 129 3.62 -8.08 4.24
CA HIS A 129 2.68 -8.74 5.16
C HIS A 129 2.03 -9.99 4.58
N VAL A 130 2.37 -10.38 3.36
CA VAL A 130 1.81 -11.57 2.69
C VAL A 130 2.86 -12.66 2.47
N PRO A 131 2.45 -13.94 2.50
CA PRO A 131 3.36 -15.06 2.24
C PRO A 131 3.98 -15.06 0.84
N ASP A 132 3.23 -14.67 -0.18
CA ASP A 132 3.68 -14.60 -1.58
C ASP A 132 3.39 -13.22 -2.20
N PRO A 133 4.31 -12.25 -2.05
CA PRO A 133 4.16 -10.93 -2.66
C PRO A 133 4.17 -10.97 -4.20
N ALA A 134 4.80 -11.97 -4.82
CA ALA A 134 4.81 -12.09 -6.28
C ALA A 134 3.41 -12.40 -6.82
N SER A 135 2.61 -13.22 -6.12
CA SER A 135 1.21 -13.50 -6.45
C SER A 135 0.36 -12.23 -6.43
N VAL A 136 0.53 -11.38 -5.40
CA VAL A 136 -0.18 -10.10 -5.30
C VAL A 136 0.20 -9.16 -6.45
N VAL A 137 1.50 -9.03 -6.76
CA VAL A 137 1.96 -8.19 -7.90
C VAL A 137 1.37 -8.69 -9.22
N GLN A 138 1.30 -10.01 -9.43
CA GLN A 138 0.67 -10.62 -10.62
C GLN A 138 -0.84 -10.32 -10.66
N ALA A 139 -1.54 -10.43 -9.54
CA ALA A 139 -2.96 -10.11 -9.45
C ALA A 139 -3.22 -8.63 -9.78
N CYS A 140 -2.42 -7.73 -9.20
CA CYS A 140 -2.47 -6.31 -9.51
C CYS A 140 -2.27 -6.03 -11.01
N ALA A 141 -1.26 -6.67 -11.65
CA ALA A 141 -1.00 -6.54 -13.09
C ALA A 141 -2.18 -7.02 -13.95
N THR A 142 -2.92 -8.02 -13.45
CA THR A 142 -4.14 -8.50 -14.12
C THR A 142 -5.29 -7.51 -13.98
N LEU A 143 -5.40 -6.80 -12.85
CA LEU A 143 -6.47 -5.86 -12.53
C LEU A 143 -6.36 -4.52 -13.26
N VAL A 144 -5.13 -4.05 -13.51
CA VAL A 144 -4.90 -2.80 -14.21
C VAL A 144 -5.14 -2.98 -15.73
N LYS A 145 -5.70 -1.96 -16.38
CA LYS A 145 -5.85 -1.93 -17.85
C LYS A 145 -4.50 -1.88 -18.56
N PRO A 146 -4.40 -2.32 -19.84
CA PRO A 146 -3.25 -2.02 -20.68
C PRO A 146 -2.97 -0.52 -20.73
N ASP A 147 -1.70 -0.14 -20.86
CA ASP A 147 -1.17 1.24 -20.87
C ASP A 147 -1.36 2.04 -19.57
N GLU A 148 -1.91 1.43 -18.53
CA GLU A 148 -2.27 2.11 -17.29
C GLU A 148 -1.30 1.83 -16.15
N TRP A 149 -1.43 2.59 -15.05
CA TRP A 149 -0.45 2.73 -14.00
C TRP A 149 -0.70 1.86 -12.78
N MET A 150 0.41 1.35 -12.24
CA MET A 150 0.47 0.69 -10.95
C MET A 150 1.50 1.32 -10.05
N PHE A 151 1.14 1.40 -8.76
CA PHE A 151 1.99 1.97 -7.72
C PHE A 151 2.15 0.98 -6.57
N PHE A 152 3.40 0.74 -6.19
CA PHE A 152 3.76 -0.08 -5.04
C PHE A 152 4.60 0.71 -4.05
N SER A 153 4.48 0.39 -2.75
CA SER A 153 5.47 0.78 -1.76
C SER A 153 5.71 -0.33 -0.76
N THR A 154 6.92 -0.39 -0.22
CA THR A 154 7.31 -1.35 0.81
C THR A 154 8.63 -0.93 1.46
N ILE A 155 9.02 -1.65 2.51
CA ILE A 155 10.27 -1.45 3.24
C ILE A 155 11.39 -2.27 2.59
N ASN A 156 12.54 -1.62 2.36
CA ASN A 156 13.71 -2.27 1.78
C ASN A 156 14.39 -3.19 2.80
N ARG A 157 14.71 -4.41 2.40
CA ARG A 157 15.56 -5.34 3.18
C ARG A 157 17.02 -4.91 3.11
N SER A 158 17.37 -3.87 3.84
CA SER A 158 18.71 -3.29 3.93
C SER A 158 19.17 -3.12 5.37
N ALA A 159 20.48 -3.03 5.59
CA ALA A 159 21.01 -2.72 6.93
C ALA A 159 20.55 -1.35 7.43
N LYS A 160 20.37 -0.38 6.52
CA LYS A 160 19.85 0.96 6.84
C LYS A 160 18.38 0.86 7.30
N ALA A 161 17.53 0.12 6.59
CA ALA A 161 16.14 -0.09 6.98
C ALA A 161 16.01 -0.85 8.30
N PHE A 162 16.87 -1.87 8.53
CA PHE A 162 16.93 -2.56 9.81
C PHE A 162 17.20 -1.60 10.96
N LEU A 163 18.18 -0.72 10.81
CA LEU A 163 18.52 0.26 11.83
C LEU A 163 17.38 1.26 12.08
N TYR A 164 16.80 1.82 11.04
CA TYR A 164 15.76 2.83 11.16
C TYR A 164 14.36 2.27 11.48
N ALA A 165 13.94 1.21 10.83
CA ALA A 165 12.59 0.68 11.02
C ALA A 165 12.47 -0.17 12.30
N ILE A 166 13.51 -0.92 12.67
CA ILE A 166 13.46 -1.82 13.82
C ILE A 166 14.07 -1.16 15.05
N VAL A 167 15.28 -0.60 14.94
CA VAL A 167 15.97 -0.06 16.12
C VAL A 167 15.42 1.30 16.52
N ASP A 168 15.31 2.25 15.59
CA ASP A 168 14.87 3.61 15.92
C ASP A 168 13.35 3.67 16.15
N ALA A 169 12.53 3.11 15.26
CA ALA A 169 11.08 3.23 15.36
C ALA A 169 10.50 2.38 16.50
N GLU A 170 10.98 1.15 16.70
CA GLU A 170 10.43 0.23 17.70
C GLU A 170 11.06 0.39 19.07
N TYR A 171 12.39 0.61 19.16
CA TYR A 171 13.11 0.61 20.44
C TYR A 171 13.43 2.01 20.98
N LEU A 172 13.92 2.93 20.14
CA LEU A 172 14.37 4.26 20.59
C LEU A 172 13.22 5.26 20.61
N LEU A 173 12.45 5.36 19.51
CA LEU A 173 11.39 6.36 19.38
C LEU A 173 10.03 5.85 19.84
N LYS A 174 9.87 4.53 20.05
CA LYS A 174 8.60 3.88 20.43
C LYS A 174 7.41 4.31 19.54
N MET A 175 7.68 4.60 18.28
CA MET A 175 6.68 5.03 17.32
C MET A 175 5.82 3.87 16.85
N LEU A 176 6.35 2.64 16.91
CA LEU A 176 5.68 1.41 16.50
C LEU A 176 5.82 0.34 17.59
N PRO A 177 4.85 -0.59 17.73
CA PRO A 177 4.99 -1.75 18.60
C PRO A 177 6.18 -2.62 18.18
N GLN A 178 6.84 -3.25 19.18
CA GLN A 178 7.94 -4.19 18.92
C GLN A 178 7.45 -5.37 18.05
N GLY A 179 8.26 -5.78 17.07
CA GLY A 179 7.90 -6.86 16.15
C GLY A 179 6.92 -6.44 15.04
N THR A 180 6.73 -5.13 14.81
CA THR A 180 5.89 -4.63 13.71
C THR A 180 6.46 -5.04 12.35
N HIS A 181 7.80 -5.09 12.21
CA HIS A 181 8.46 -5.46 10.97
C HIS A 181 9.43 -6.61 11.18
N GLU A 182 9.25 -7.69 10.43
CA GLU A 182 10.19 -8.78 10.35
C GLU A 182 11.17 -8.54 9.19
N TYR A 183 12.46 -8.39 9.47
CA TYR A 183 13.49 -8.12 8.46
C TYR A 183 13.45 -9.11 7.27
N ALA A 184 13.14 -10.36 7.53
CA ALA A 184 13.05 -11.40 6.50
C ALA A 184 11.91 -11.17 5.49
N LYS A 185 10.84 -10.51 5.91
CA LYS A 185 9.67 -10.18 5.09
C LYS A 185 9.84 -8.89 4.27
N MET A 186 10.83 -8.05 4.60
CA MET A 186 11.13 -6.84 3.83
C MET A 186 11.60 -7.21 2.42
N ILE A 187 11.32 -6.36 1.43
CA ILE A 187 11.52 -6.64 0.01
C ILE A 187 12.55 -5.69 -0.58
N ARG A 188 13.61 -6.23 -1.21
CA ARG A 188 14.60 -5.39 -1.89
C ARG A 188 14.01 -4.79 -3.17
N PRO A 189 14.42 -3.56 -3.57
CA PRO A 189 14.01 -2.99 -4.85
C PRO A 189 14.22 -3.93 -6.04
N SER A 190 15.33 -4.68 -6.05
CA SER A 190 15.63 -5.66 -7.11
C SER A 190 14.66 -6.85 -7.14
N GLU A 191 14.14 -7.26 -5.98
CA GLU A 191 13.15 -8.34 -5.87
C GLU A 191 11.78 -7.88 -6.37
N LEU A 192 11.30 -6.70 -5.92
CA LEU A 192 10.06 -6.12 -6.42
C LEU A 192 10.12 -5.85 -7.93
N ALA A 193 11.25 -5.33 -8.43
CA ALA A 193 11.46 -5.16 -9.87
C ALA A 193 11.42 -6.50 -10.63
N ALA A 194 11.91 -7.60 -10.04
CA ALA A 194 11.79 -8.93 -10.63
C ALA A 194 10.34 -9.44 -10.60
N TYR A 195 9.55 -9.14 -9.56
CA TYR A 195 8.11 -9.46 -9.52
C TYR A 195 7.35 -8.70 -10.60
N CYS A 196 7.58 -7.39 -10.74
CA CYS A 196 6.98 -6.56 -11.78
C CYS A 196 7.29 -7.11 -13.19
N ARG A 197 8.56 -7.39 -13.50
CA ARG A 197 8.96 -7.94 -14.80
C ARG A 197 8.28 -9.29 -15.11
N ARG A 198 8.19 -10.20 -14.12
CA ARG A 198 7.50 -11.48 -14.29
C ARG A 198 6.01 -11.32 -14.50
N ALA A 199 5.41 -10.30 -13.94
CA ALA A 199 4.01 -9.93 -14.13
C ALA A 199 3.75 -9.15 -15.42
N GLY A 200 4.78 -8.91 -16.25
CA GLY A 200 4.66 -8.16 -17.50
C GLY A 200 4.51 -6.65 -17.32
N LEU A 201 5.02 -6.12 -16.21
CA LEU A 201 4.97 -4.68 -15.92
C LEU A 201 6.31 -4.02 -16.23
N ASP A 202 6.26 -2.85 -16.84
CA ASP A 202 7.41 -2.00 -17.11
C ASP A 202 7.60 -0.97 -16.00
N LEU A 203 8.70 -1.09 -15.26
CA LEU A 203 9.06 -0.15 -14.21
C LEU A 203 9.47 1.20 -14.81
N GLN A 204 8.73 2.25 -14.49
CA GLN A 204 8.91 3.61 -15.02
C GLN A 204 9.69 4.52 -14.06
N GLN A 205 9.35 4.48 -12.78
CA GLN A 205 9.99 5.34 -11.77
C GLN A 205 10.16 4.64 -10.43
N THR A 206 11.20 5.05 -9.72
CA THR A 206 11.45 4.68 -8.33
C THR A 206 11.68 5.93 -7.51
N ARG A 207 11.11 5.98 -6.29
CA ARG A 207 11.34 7.04 -5.30
C ARG A 207 11.55 6.42 -3.92
N GLY A 208 12.45 7.02 -3.16
CA GLY A 208 12.59 6.74 -1.74
C GLY A 208 11.70 7.66 -0.90
N LEU A 209 11.38 7.22 0.29
CA LEU A 209 10.73 8.00 1.35
C LEU A 209 11.74 8.17 2.49
N GLU A 210 12.11 9.40 2.77
CA GLU A 210 13.05 9.74 3.85
C GLU A 210 12.35 10.50 4.96
N TYR A 211 12.61 10.08 6.20
CA TYR A 211 12.19 10.79 7.39
C TYR A 211 13.33 11.62 7.95
N ASN A 212 13.08 12.91 8.18
CA ASN A 212 14.02 13.80 8.85
C ASN A 212 13.62 13.94 10.33
N PRO A 213 14.38 13.38 11.28
CA PRO A 213 14.04 13.40 12.70
C PRO A 213 14.09 14.81 13.34
N LEU A 214 14.88 15.74 12.76
CA LEU A 214 14.96 17.11 13.26
C LEU A 214 13.71 17.93 12.93
N THR A 215 13.17 17.76 11.73
CA THR A 215 11.94 18.45 11.28
C THR A 215 10.69 17.62 11.47
N GLN A 216 10.81 16.34 11.81
CA GLN A 216 9.73 15.36 11.91
C GLN A 216 8.87 15.27 10.64
N ARG A 217 9.49 15.40 9.48
CA ARG A 217 8.82 15.40 8.17
C ARG A 217 9.37 14.34 7.26
N TYR A 218 8.48 13.77 6.47
CA TYR A 218 8.83 12.91 5.34
C TYR A 218 9.02 13.72 4.07
N SER A 219 9.86 13.22 3.17
CA SER A 219 10.08 13.76 1.82
C SER A 219 10.37 12.65 0.82
N LEU A 220 10.08 12.91 -0.45
CA LEU A 220 10.50 12.03 -1.54
C LEU A 220 11.95 12.30 -1.91
N SER A 221 12.72 11.24 -2.14
CA SER A 221 14.12 11.31 -2.52
C SER A 221 14.48 10.27 -3.60
N ALA A 222 15.73 10.23 -3.99
CA ALA A 222 16.30 9.15 -4.82
C ALA A 222 16.83 7.98 -3.97
N ASP A 223 16.97 8.15 -2.65
CA ASP A 223 17.48 7.12 -1.74
C ASP A 223 16.40 6.11 -1.38
N THR A 224 16.51 4.90 -1.91
CA THR A 224 15.63 3.76 -1.62
C THR A 224 16.11 2.90 -0.45
N GLY A 225 17.02 3.43 0.35
CA GLY A 225 17.70 2.66 1.41
C GLY A 225 16.81 2.17 2.54
N VAL A 226 15.65 2.82 2.81
CA VAL A 226 14.69 2.44 3.87
C VAL A 226 13.35 2.08 3.26
N ASN A 227 12.51 3.06 2.97
CA ASN A 227 11.24 2.86 2.27
C ASN A 227 11.37 3.31 0.81
N TYR A 228 10.67 2.63 -0.07
CA TYR A 228 10.65 3.01 -1.47
C TYR A 228 9.29 2.78 -2.12
N MET A 229 9.07 3.51 -3.21
CA MET A 229 7.89 3.42 -4.04
C MET A 229 8.28 3.14 -5.49
N PHE A 230 7.50 2.30 -6.15
CA PHE A 230 7.58 2.01 -7.58
C PHE A 230 6.36 2.50 -8.31
N ALA A 231 6.55 3.12 -9.46
CA ALA A 231 5.53 3.33 -10.48
C ALA A 231 5.88 2.47 -11.70
N ALA A 232 4.95 1.64 -12.08
CA ALA A 232 5.06 0.75 -13.24
C ALA A 232 3.85 0.90 -14.16
N GLN A 233 4.00 0.55 -15.41
CA GLN A 233 2.88 0.49 -16.37
C GLN A 233 2.71 -0.93 -16.89
N ARG A 234 1.48 -1.29 -17.19
CA ARG A 234 1.18 -2.49 -17.95
C ARG A 234 1.27 -2.13 -19.43
N PRO A 235 2.16 -2.76 -20.22
CA PRO A 235 2.19 -2.56 -21.69
C PRO A 235 0.85 -2.88 -22.36
N ALA A 236 0.66 -2.31 -23.56
CA ALA A 236 -0.51 -2.52 -24.42
C ALA A 236 -0.76 -4.01 -24.77
#